data_25939dee7cac786f3896df68db398520
#
_entry.id   25939dee7cac786f3896df68db398520
#
_cell.length_a   1.000
_cell.length_b   1.000
_cell.length_c   1.000
_cell.angle_alpha   90.00
_cell.angle_beta   90.00
_cell.angle_gamma   90.00
#
_symmetry.space_group_name_H-M   'P 1'
#
loop_
_entity.id
_entity.type
_entity.pdbx_description
1 polymer ?
#
loop_
_entity_poly.entity_id
_entity_poly.type
_entity_poly.pdbx_seq_one_letter_code
_entity_poly.pdbx_strand_id
1 'polypeptide(L)'
;ELRDAERLYALISSNSDQLVPRSLGNIVETIDRFVLAEAGGELVGCAAYQIHPEIGNAEAASVEIVSVAVKAAFRRRGIGRLLVEGVLAKVATFRPREVVVLTFAPAFFRSLGFVEIAKTEIMHKLYTGCINCTKHANPYTCPEIAMRRSMR
;
A
#
# COMPACT_ATOMS: atom_id res chain seq x y z
N GLU A 1 -14.98 -8.61 -0.68
CA GLU A 1 -16.17 -8.85 0.15
C GLU A 1 -15.79 -8.98 1.63
N LEU A 2 -16.72 -8.76 2.55
CA LEU A 2 -16.45 -8.87 4.01
C LEU A 2 -15.90 -10.26 4.41
N ARG A 3 -16.36 -11.30 3.73
CA ARG A 3 -15.86 -12.67 3.96
C ARG A 3 -14.38 -12.87 3.65
N ASP A 4 -13.75 -11.94 2.94
CA ASP A 4 -12.32 -12.00 2.61
C ASP A 4 -11.42 -11.46 3.74
N ALA A 5 -12.00 -10.83 4.75
CA ALA A 5 -11.24 -10.14 5.79
C ALA A 5 -10.29 -11.07 6.57
N GLU A 6 -10.73 -12.27 6.93
CA GLU A 6 -9.89 -13.25 7.63
C GLU A 6 -8.77 -13.78 6.75
N ARG A 7 -9.04 -14.00 5.46
CA ARG A 7 -8.05 -14.43 4.46
C ARG A 7 -6.98 -13.35 4.27
N LEU A 8 -7.40 -12.08 4.19
CA LEU A 8 -6.51 -10.91 4.13
C LEU A 8 -5.66 -10.79 5.39
N TYR A 9 -6.27 -10.92 6.55
CA TYR A 9 -5.56 -10.89 7.83
C TYR A 9 -4.45 -11.95 7.87
N ALA A 10 -4.76 -13.18 7.47
CA ALA A 10 -3.78 -14.26 7.42
C ALA A 10 -2.64 -13.96 6.43
N LEU A 11 -2.97 -13.46 5.24
CA LEU A 11 -1.97 -13.11 4.22
C LEU A 11 -1.05 -11.97 4.69
N ILE A 12 -1.59 -10.90 5.24
CA ILE A 12 -0.82 -9.75 5.72
C ILE A 12 0.05 -10.16 6.90
N SER A 13 -0.49 -10.93 7.85
CA SER A 13 0.24 -11.40 9.03
C SER A 13 1.40 -12.32 8.66
N SER A 14 1.27 -13.13 7.62
CA SER A 14 2.35 -14.00 7.12
C SER A 14 3.48 -13.24 6.41
N ASN A 15 3.28 -11.95 6.10
CA ASN A 15 4.27 -11.05 5.50
C ASN A 15 4.69 -9.93 6.48
N SER A 16 4.64 -10.18 7.77
CA SER A 16 4.94 -9.20 8.83
C SER A 16 6.38 -8.68 8.82
N ASP A 17 7.30 -9.34 8.14
CA ASP A 17 8.68 -8.90 7.91
C ASP A 17 8.76 -7.69 6.96
N GLN A 18 7.79 -7.52 6.09
CA GLN A 18 7.75 -6.45 5.06
C GLN A 18 6.59 -5.48 5.21
N LEU A 19 5.55 -5.85 5.92
CA LEU A 19 4.33 -5.07 6.04
C LEU A 19 4.10 -4.58 7.47
N VAL A 20 3.46 -3.41 7.57
CA VAL A 20 2.92 -2.92 8.83
C VAL A 20 1.75 -3.84 9.24
N PRO A 21 1.74 -4.34 10.49
CA PRO A 21 0.65 -5.17 10.98
C PRO A 21 -0.70 -4.44 10.92
N ARG A 22 -1.75 -5.18 10.60
CA ARG A 22 -3.13 -4.68 10.60
C ARG A 22 -4.00 -5.60 11.43
N SER A 23 -4.89 -5.01 12.24
CA SER A 23 -5.91 -5.78 12.95
C SER A 23 -7.00 -6.25 12.00
N LEU A 24 -7.69 -7.33 12.38
CA LEU A 24 -8.85 -7.81 11.62
C LEU A 24 -9.94 -6.71 11.52
N GLY A 25 -10.18 -5.97 12.62
CA GLY A 25 -11.13 -4.87 12.62
C GLY A 25 -10.77 -3.79 11.61
N ASN A 26 -9.50 -3.38 11.54
CA ASN A 26 -9.05 -2.39 10.56
C ASN A 26 -9.21 -2.90 9.11
N ILE A 27 -8.98 -4.18 8.86
CA ILE A 27 -9.20 -4.77 7.53
C ILE A 27 -10.68 -4.74 7.17
N VAL A 28 -11.57 -5.09 8.10
CA VAL A 28 -13.03 -5.01 7.87
C VAL A 28 -13.48 -3.60 7.57
N GLU A 29 -13.02 -2.61 8.33
CA GLU A 29 -13.35 -1.19 8.11
C GLU A 29 -12.89 -0.63 6.76
N THR A 30 -11.83 -1.21 6.21
CA THR A 30 -11.21 -0.73 4.97
C THR A 30 -11.27 -1.73 3.83
N ILE A 31 -12.16 -2.71 3.91
CA ILE A 31 -12.26 -3.83 2.95
C ILE A 31 -12.47 -3.38 1.50
N ASP A 32 -13.17 -2.29 1.29
CA ASP A 32 -13.42 -1.67 0.00
C ASP A 32 -12.16 -1.11 -0.67
N ARG A 33 -11.11 -0.87 0.11
CA ARG A 33 -9.85 -0.32 -0.38
C ARG A 33 -8.88 -1.38 -0.92
N PHE A 34 -9.19 -2.64 -0.72
CA PHE A 34 -8.34 -3.74 -1.16
C PHE A 34 -8.62 -4.15 -2.61
N VAL A 35 -7.55 -4.57 -3.28
CA VAL A 35 -7.56 -5.34 -4.52
C VAL A 35 -6.96 -6.70 -4.19
N LEU A 36 -7.60 -7.76 -4.64
CA LEU A 36 -7.25 -9.14 -4.32
C LEU A 36 -6.84 -9.89 -5.59
N ALA A 37 -5.87 -10.80 -5.45
CA ALA A 37 -5.53 -11.77 -6.47
C ALA A 37 -5.82 -13.17 -5.95
N GLU A 38 -6.54 -13.95 -6.74
CA GLU A 38 -6.88 -15.34 -6.44
C GLU A 38 -6.34 -16.28 -7.53
N ALA A 39 -5.92 -17.45 -7.11
CA ALA A 39 -5.52 -18.55 -7.98
C ALA A 39 -6.12 -19.84 -7.45
N GLY A 40 -6.96 -20.51 -8.27
CA GLY A 40 -7.63 -21.74 -7.87
C GLY A 40 -8.47 -21.62 -6.59
N GLY A 41 -9.12 -20.48 -6.38
CA GLY A 41 -9.91 -20.21 -5.16
C GLY A 41 -9.10 -19.81 -3.93
N GLU A 42 -7.77 -19.78 -4.03
CA GLU A 42 -6.88 -19.35 -2.98
C GLU A 42 -6.53 -17.86 -3.12
N LEU A 43 -6.57 -17.10 -2.02
CA LEU A 43 -6.08 -15.74 -1.99
C LEU A 43 -4.55 -15.77 -2.01
N VAL A 44 -3.93 -15.28 -3.09
CA VAL A 44 -2.49 -15.34 -3.31
C VAL A 44 -1.79 -13.99 -3.24
N GLY A 45 -2.55 -12.89 -3.25
CA GLY A 45 -2.00 -11.55 -3.13
C GLY A 45 -3.05 -10.50 -2.83
N CYS A 46 -2.59 -9.37 -2.31
CA CYS A 46 -3.40 -8.19 -2.07
C CYS A 46 -2.60 -6.91 -2.25
N ALA A 47 -3.30 -5.82 -2.44
CA ALA A 47 -2.81 -4.46 -2.32
C ALA A 47 -3.96 -3.56 -1.89
N ALA A 48 -3.67 -2.47 -1.21
CA ALA A 48 -4.67 -1.52 -0.76
C ALA A 48 -4.18 -0.09 -0.92
N TYR A 49 -5.08 0.86 -0.71
CA TYR A 49 -4.73 2.27 -0.61
C TYR A 49 -5.26 2.89 0.69
N GLN A 50 -4.61 3.95 1.09
CA GLN A 50 -5.01 4.80 2.20
C GLN A 50 -5.05 6.25 1.74
N ILE A 51 -6.10 6.99 2.12
CA ILE A 51 -6.20 8.43 1.84
C ILE A 51 -5.69 9.17 3.06
N HIS A 52 -4.75 10.08 2.84
CA HIS A 52 -4.25 11.02 3.85
C HIS A 52 -4.82 12.39 3.57
N PRO A 53 -5.78 12.86 4.37
CA PRO A 53 -6.41 14.15 4.15
C PRO A 53 -5.44 15.30 4.42
N GLU A 54 -5.59 16.38 3.68
CA GLU A 54 -4.97 17.66 3.98
C GLU A 54 -6.03 18.58 4.58
N ILE A 55 -5.73 19.14 5.77
CA ILE A 55 -6.70 20.00 6.47
C ILE A 55 -6.88 21.29 5.66
N GLY A 56 -8.14 21.57 5.33
CA GLY A 56 -8.51 22.79 4.60
C GLY A 56 -8.32 22.75 3.08
N ASN A 57 -7.77 21.65 2.54
CA ASN A 57 -7.60 21.51 1.10
C ASN A 57 -7.78 20.05 0.64
N ALA A 58 -8.99 19.67 0.28
CA ALA A 58 -9.31 18.30 -0.15
C ALA A 58 -8.53 17.88 -1.41
N GLU A 59 -8.22 18.82 -2.31
CA GLU A 59 -7.48 18.50 -3.55
C GLU A 59 -5.99 18.19 -3.29
N ALA A 60 -5.47 18.60 -2.14
CA ALA A 60 -4.12 18.28 -1.71
C ALA A 60 -4.02 16.95 -0.97
N ALA A 61 -5.14 16.25 -0.74
CA ALA A 61 -5.14 14.92 -0.17
C ALA A 61 -4.23 13.99 -0.98
N SER A 62 -3.50 13.15 -0.28
CA SER A 62 -2.59 12.19 -0.88
C SER A 62 -3.13 10.79 -0.73
N VAL A 63 -2.83 9.95 -1.70
CA VAL A 63 -3.15 8.53 -1.65
C VAL A 63 -1.87 7.73 -1.55
N GLU A 64 -1.81 6.83 -0.58
CA GLU A 64 -0.69 5.92 -0.38
C GLU A 64 -1.10 4.50 -0.75
N ILE A 65 -0.24 3.81 -1.50
CA ILE A 65 -0.37 2.36 -1.71
C ILE A 65 0.22 1.66 -0.50
N VAL A 66 -0.56 0.78 0.10
CA VAL A 66 -0.21 0.05 1.32
C VAL A 66 -0.54 -1.44 1.20
N SER A 67 0.02 -2.26 2.08
CA SER A 67 -0.32 -3.68 2.23
C SER A 67 -0.17 -4.48 0.92
N VAL A 68 0.87 -4.20 0.14
CA VAL A 68 1.17 -4.98 -1.07
C VAL A 68 1.85 -6.28 -0.67
N ALA A 69 1.18 -7.40 -0.87
CA ALA A 69 1.68 -8.73 -0.53
C ALA A 69 1.34 -9.74 -1.63
N VAL A 70 2.29 -10.62 -1.92
CA VAL A 70 2.09 -11.79 -2.78
C VAL A 70 2.69 -12.99 -2.08
N LYS A 71 1.95 -14.11 -1.99
CA LYS A 71 2.47 -15.36 -1.44
C LYS A 71 3.77 -15.76 -2.14
N ALA A 72 4.76 -16.24 -1.38
CA ALA A 72 6.09 -16.58 -1.89
C ALA A 72 6.05 -17.50 -3.11
N ALA A 73 5.19 -18.52 -3.10
CA ALA A 73 5.04 -19.48 -4.20
C ALA A 73 4.49 -18.84 -5.50
N PHE A 74 3.89 -17.66 -5.41
CA PHE A 74 3.27 -16.96 -6.54
C PHE A 74 4.03 -15.69 -6.97
N ARG A 75 5.18 -15.43 -6.36
CA ARG A 75 6.04 -14.29 -6.73
C ARG A 75 6.66 -14.48 -8.10
N ARG A 76 7.10 -13.36 -8.72
CA ARG A 76 7.72 -13.30 -10.06
C ARG A 76 6.83 -13.78 -11.20
N ARG A 77 5.51 -13.67 -11.03
CA ARG A 77 4.50 -14.02 -12.05
C ARG A 77 3.69 -12.80 -12.52
N GLY A 78 4.10 -11.59 -12.14
CA GLY A 78 3.40 -10.36 -12.50
C GLY A 78 2.18 -10.04 -11.64
N ILE A 79 1.88 -10.80 -10.59
CA ILE A 79 0.72 -10.59 -9.71
C ILE A 79 0.83 -9.26 -8.97
N GLY A 80 2.01 -8.93 -8.43
CA GLY A 80 2.23 -7.65 -7.76
C GLY A 80 1.94 -6.45 -8.67
N ARG A 81 2.34 -6.54 -9.94
CA ARG A 81 2.04 -5.50 -10.94
C ARG A 81 0.52 -5.35 -11.15
N LEU A 82 -0.18 -6.44 -11.37
CA LEU A 82 -1.64 -6.43 -11.55
C LEU A 82 -2.37 -5.84 -10.34
N LEU A 83 -1.92 -6.18 -9.14
CA LEU A 83 -2.49 -5.66 -7.90
C LEU A 83 -2.30 -4.14 -7.79
N VAL A 84 -1.09 -3.64 -8.02
CA VAL A 84 -0.81 -2.20 -7.95
C VAL A 84 -1.54 -1.45 -9.06
N GLU A 85 -1.57 -1.98 -10.28
CA GLU A 85 -2.35 -1.40 -11.38
C GLU A 85 -3.84 -1.36 -11.05
N GLY A 86 -4.38 -2.39 -10.39
CA GLY A 86 -5.76 -2.42 -9.91
C GLY A 86 -6.04 -1.35 -8.86
N VAL A 87 -5.12 -1.13 -7.93
CA VAL A 87 -5.22 -0.03 -6.94
C VAL A 87 -5.17 1.32 -7.66
N LEU A 88 -4.23 1.52 -8.58
CA LEU A 88 -4.13 2.77 -9.34
C LEU A 88 -5.41 3.07 -10.13
N ALA A 89 -6.03 2.05 -10.72
CA ALA A 89 -7.30 2.22 -11.43
C ALA A 89 -8.44 2.67 -10.50
N LYS A 90 -8.55 2.08 -9.31
CA LYS A 90 -9.51 2.54 -8.28
C LYS A 90 -9.24 3.98 -7.87
N VAL A 91 -7.99 4.28 -7.56
CA VAL A 91 -7.56 5.59 -7.07
C VAL A 91 -7.74 6.68 -8.12
N ALA A 92 -7.57 6.38 -9.41
CA ALA A 92 -7.78 7.32 -10.49
C ALA A 92 -9.20 7.93 -10.50
N THR A 93 -10.21 7.21 -9.98
CA THR A 93 -11.58 7.71 -9.88
C THR A 93 -11.71 8.90 -8.93
N PHE A 94 -10.81 9.04 -7.97
CA PHE A 94 -10.76 10.16 -7.02
C PHE A 94 -10.02 11.38 -7.58
N ARG A 95 -9.33 11.22 -8.71
CA ARG A 95 -8.51 12.25 -9.34
C ARG A 95 -7.45 12.86 -8.41
N PRO A 96 -6.71 12.06 -7.64
CA PRO A 96 -5.67 12.60 -6.77
C PRO A 96 -4.58 13.27 -7.61
N ARG A 97 -3.88 14.19 -7.00
CA ARG A 97 -2.72 14.83 -7.63
C ARG A 97 -1.57 13.85 -7.83
N GLU A 98 -1.35 13.02 -6.84
CA GLU A 98 -0.27 12.04 -6.81
C GLU A 98 -0.64 10.82 -5.97
N VAL A 99 0.06 9.72 -6.23
CA VAL A 99 0.05 8.52 -5.40
C VAL A 99 1.46 8.31 -4.86
N VAL A 100 1.56 8.00 -3.58
CA VAL A 100 2.84 7.76 -2.90
C VAL A 100 2.94 6.31 -2.41
N VAL A 101 4.15 5.86 -2.17
CA VAL A 101 4.44 4.56 -1.58
C VAL A 101 5.72 4.64 -0.76
N LEU A 102 5.76 3.87 0.33
CA LEU A 102 6.97 3.52 1.05
C LEU A 102 7.31 2.07 0.75
N THR A 103 8.52 1.79 0.27
CA THR A 103 8.84 0.47 -0.25
C THR A 103 10.28 0.05 0.02
N PHE A 104 10.48 -1.26 0.20
CA PHE A 104 11.79 -1.92 0.13
C PHE A 104 12.14 -2.38 -1.30
N ALA A 105 11.21 -2.24 -2.27
CA ALA A 105 11.38 -2.67 -3.65
C ALA A 105 11.29 -1.50 -4.65
N PRO A 106 12.21 -0.52 -4.61
CA PRO A 106 12.13 0.67 -5.46
C PRO A 106 12.19 0.36 -6.95
N ALA A 107 12.94 -0.66 -7.37
CA ALA A 107 13.01 -1.06 -8.78
C ALA A 107 11.64 -1.49 -9.33
N PHE A 108 10.86 -2.22 -8.53
CA PHE A 108 9.50 -2.63 -8.90
C PHE A 108 8.60 -1.41 -9.13
N PHE A 109 8.55 -0.48 -8.20
CA PHE A 109 7.72 0.72 -8.34
C PHE A 109 8.24 1.67 -9.42
N ARG A 110 9.56 1.75 -9.63
CA ARG A 110 10.13 2.51 -10.74
C ARG A 110 9.62 1.98 -12.08
N SER A 111 9.49 0.67 -12.25
CA SER A 111 8.92 0.05 -13.45
C SER A 111 7.45 0.40 -13.67
N LEU A 112 6.75 0.88 -12.64
CA LEU A 112 5.36 1.33 -12.69
C LEU A 112 5.22 2.86 -12.79
N GLY A 113 6.32 3.56 -13.08
CA GLY A 113 6.32 5.02 -13.28
C GLY A 113 6.45 5.85 -12.01
N PHE A 114 6.82 5.23 -10.88
CA PHE A 114 7.13 5.96 -9.65
C PHE A 114 8.56 6.48 -9.70
N VAL A 115 8.78 7.63 -9.08
CA VAL A 115 10.09 8.25 -8.90
C VAL A 115 10.38 8.40 -7.41
N GLU A 116 11.65 8.26 -7.05
CA GLU A 116 12.10 8.43 -5.66
C GLU A 116 11.99 9.90 -5.24
N ILE A 117 11.55 10.12 -4.01
CA ILE A 117 11.45 11.43 -3.37
C ILE A 117 12.06 11.39 -1.98
N ALA A 118 12.41 12.55 -1.44
CA ALA A 118 12.83 12.65 -0.05
C ALA A 118 11.65 12.33 0.89
N LYS A 119 11.88 11.57 1.96
CA LYS A 119 10.85 11.26 2.96
C LYS A 119 10.23 12.51 3.57
N THR A 120 10.99 13.59 3.68
CA THR A 120 10.52 14.89 4.18
C THR A 120 9.37 15.49 3.38
N GLU A 121 9.23 15.14 2.10
CA GLU A 121 8.13 15.60 1.25
C GLU A 121 6.77 14.97 1.60
N ILE A 122 6.78 13.83 2.32
CA ILE A 122 5.57 13.10 2.69
C ILE A 122 5.48 12.82 4.19
N MET A 123 6.16 13.63 5.00
CA MET A 123 6.29 13.43 6.45
C MET A 123 4.97 13.28 7.19
N HIS A 124 4.01 14.15 6.93
CA HIS A 124 2.70 14.10 7.57
C HIS A 124 1.92 12.82 7.24
N LYS A 125 2.22 12.21 6.09
CA LYS A 125 1.63 10.95 5.62
C LYS A 125 2.32 9.75 6.28
N LEU A 126 3.64 9.79 6.36
CA LEU A 126 4.46 8.77 7.00
C LEU A 126 4.08 8.56 8.47
N TYR A 127 3.80 9.65 9.17
CA TYR A 127 3.54 9.61 10.60
C TYR A 127 2.34 8.72 10.95
N THR A 128 1.27 8.79 10.16
CA THR A 128 0.07 7.98 10.39
C THR A 128 0.33 6.48 10.19
N GLY A 129 1.09 6.11 9.16
CA GLY A 129 1.44 4.70 8.89
C GLY A 129 2.52 4.18 9.84
N CYS A 130 3.51 5.00 10.16
CA CYS A 130 4.67 4.60 10.97
C CYS A 130 4.38 4.53 12.47
N ILE A 131 3.37 5.19 12.98
CA ILE A 131 3.02 5.19 14.41
C ILE A 131 2.73 3.80 14.95
N ASN A 132 2.20 2.91 14.12
CA ASN A 132 1.90 1.52 14.46
C ASN A 132 2.99 0.54 14.02
N CYS A 133 4.08 1.03 13.45
CA CYS A 133 5.19 0.18 13.02
C CYS A 133 6.02 -0.26 14.22
N THR A 134 6.15 -1.57 14.42
CA THR A 134 6.95 -2.17 15.51
C THR A 134 8.40 -2.40 15.15
N LYS A 135 8.79 -2.23 13.88
CA LYS A 135 10.14 -2.54 13.37
C LYS A 135 11.10 -1.38 13.52
N HIS A 136 10.64 -0.16 13.29
CA HIS A 136 11.46 1.04 13.29
C HIS A 136 10.76 2.14 14.09
N ALA A 137 11.37 2.57 15.20
CA ALA A 137 10.83 3.62 16.06
C ALA A 137 10.86 5.00 15.41
N ASN A 138 11.75 5.20 14.44
CA ASN A 138 11.93 6.47 13.75
C ASN A 138 11.76 6.28 12.24
N PRO A 139 10.77 6.91 11.62
CA PRO A 139 10.53 6.79 10.17
C PRO A 139 11.69 7.30 9.32
N TYR A 140 12.50 8.22 9.81
CA TYR A 140 13.67 8.72 9.09
C TYR A 140 14.81 7.72 8.98
N THR A 141 14.96 6.83 9.97
CA THR A 141 15.98 5.78 9.98
C THR A 141 15.48 4.47 9.38
N CYS A 142 14.19 4.37 9.08
CA CYS A 142 13.62 3.24 8.37
C CYS A 142 14.23 3.16 6.96
N PRO A 143 14.70 1.97 6.52
CA PRO A 143 15.35 1.80 5.21
C PRO A 143 14.40 1.84 4.02
N GLU A 144 13.09 1.96 4.23
CA GLU A 144 12.13 2.11 3.15
C GLU A 144 12.40 3.37 2.31
N ILE A 145 12.19 3.24 1.01
CA ILE A 145 12.33 4.32 0.04
C ILE A 145 10.94 4.94 -0.20
N ALA A 146 10.87 6.26 -0.13
CA ALA A 146 9.67 7.01 -0.49
C ALA A 146 9.64 7.28 -2.00
N MET A 147 8.53 6.97 -2.63
CA MET A 147 8.35 7.17 -4.06
C MET A 147 6.98 7.78 -4.34
N ARG A 148 6.86 8.51 -5.45
CA ARG A 148 5.58 9.04 -5.92
C ARG A 148 5.40 8.84 -7.42
N ARG A 149 4.14 8.81 -7.83
CA ARG A 149 3.71 8.86 -9.22
C ARG A 149 2.68 9.97 -9.39
N SER A 150 2.90 10.87 -10.34
CA SER A 150 1.89 11.86 -10.72
C SER A 150 0.70 11.15 -11.39
N MET A 151 -0.51 11.62 -11.07
CA MET A 151 -1.76 11.11 -11.65
C MET A 151 -2.40 12.13 -12.61
N ARG A 152 -1.76 13.27 -12.81
CA ARG A 152 -2.19 14.35 -13.71
C ARG A 152 -1.15 14.61 -14.79
#